data_b05ec87609ca6af0ddfc032996e0b9f1
#
_entry.id   b05ec87609ca6af0ddfc032996e0b9f1
#
_cell.length_a   1.000
_cell.length_b   1.000
_cell.length_c   1.000
_cell.angle_alpha   90.00
_cell.angle_beta   90.00
_cell.angle_gamma   90.00
#
_symmetry.space_group_name_H-M   'P 1'
#
loop_
_entity.id
_entity.type
_entity.pdbx_description
1 polymer ?
#
loop_
_entity_poly.entity_id
_entity_poly.type
_entity_poly.pdbx_seq_one_letter_code
_entity_poly.pdbx_strand_id
1 'polypeptide(L)'
;LRAWLAEDLGRGDLTMPALTDRVGRGAWVAKAEGVFCGGVLVEPLFRLLDPAVMVRLLVADGEPVHCGQRLLILEGSAAALVAGERTALNLAMRLSGIATATAAMVAELAGSGVRLADTRKTTPGLRVLEKYAVRCGGGVNHRLGLDDAAMLKENHLAWAGGVGPAVARVRAAAPWPARVIVEAETEAEAVAAVRAGADAVLLDEFSPGQLAALVPRLRALAVDRVAAGGSAALVLEASGVSPDQLRAFGATGIDLISSSAPITRSRWLDLSMRFEPVLA
;
A
#
# COMPACT_ATOMS: atom_id res chain seq x y z
N LEU A 1 12.83 10.10 -7.97
CA LEU A 1 12.44 11.49 -8.28
C LEU A 1 13.12 12.02 -9.55
N ARG A 2 14.46 11.91 -9.70
CA ARG A 2 15.19 12.41 -10.89
C ARG A 2 14.63 11.87 -12.20
N ALA A 3 14.30 10.58 -12.28
CA ALA A 3 13.78 9.98 -13.49
C ALA A 3 12.39 10.53 -13.87
N TRP A 4 11.52 10.77 -12.89
CA TRP A 4 10.19 11.35 -13.12
C TRP A 4 10.26 12.83 -13.49
N LEU A 5 11.16 13.60 -12.90
CA LEU A 5 11.42 14.97 -13.36
C LEU A 5 11.98 14.99 -14.79
N ALA A 6 12.89 14.08 -15.12
CA ALA A 6 13.45 14.01 -16.47
C ALA A 6 12.42 13.65 -17.55
N GLU A 7 11.38 12.85 -17.19
CA GLU A 7 10.27 12.51 -18.08
C GLU A 7 9.51 13.76 -18.54
N ASP A 8 9.27 14.71 -17.62
CA ASP A 8 8.49 15.93 -17.91
C ASP A 8 9.36 17.07 -18.47
N LEU A 9 10.55 17.27 -17.88
CA LEU A 9 11.46 18.36 -18.26
C LEU A 9 12.16 18.12 -19.61
N GLY A 10 12.44 16.85 -19.94
CA GLY A 10 13.19 16.52 -21.14
C GLY A 10 14.51 17.30 -21.24
N ARG A 11 14.66 18.14 -22.28
CA ARG A 11 15.83 19.00 -22.51
C ARG A 11 15.72 20.37 -21.81
N GLY A 12 14.65 20.65 -21.10
CA GLY A 12 14.38 21.89 -20.38
C GLY A 12 13.00 22.47 -20.72
N ASP A 13 12.45 23.20 -19.76
CA ASP A 13 11.16 23.90 -19.93
C ASP A 13 11.33 25.15 -20.80
N LEU A 14 10.62 25.21 -21.92
CA LEU A 14 10.67 26.31 -22.89
C LEU A 14 10.09 27.61 -22.35
N THR A 15 9.34 27.57 -21.25
CA THR A 15 8.75 28.77 -20.61
C THR A 15 9.67 29.44 -19.59
N MET A 16 10.77 28.79 -19.20
CA MET A 16 11.75 29.28 -18.21
C MET A 16 12.21 30.73 -18.44
N PRO A 17 12.52 31.17 -19.68
CA PRO A 17 12.96 32.57 -19.93
C PRO A 17 11.98 33.62 -19.41
N ALA A 18 10.68 33.31 -19.38
CA ALA A 18 9.66 34.25 -18.87
C ALA A 18 9.71 34.39 -17.32
N LEU A 19 10.36 33.48 -16.62
CA LEU A 19 10.39 33.39 -15.16
C LEU A 19 11.78 33.63 -14.56
N THR A 20 12.76 34.04 -15.38
CA THR A 20 14.15 34.32 -14.96
C THR A 20 14.13 35.39 -13.84
N ASP A 21 14.90 35.12 -12.79
CA ASP A 21 15.06 36.00 -11.62
C ASP A 21 13.77 36.33 -10.86
N ARG A 22 12.70 35.57 -11.09
CA ARG A 22 11.45 35.73 -10.36
C ARG A 22 11.40 34.78 -9.17
N VAL A 23 11.03 35.33 -8.01
CA VAL A 23 10.65 34.54 -6.83
C VAL A 23 9.14 34.38 -6.80
N GLY A 24 8.66 33.21 -6.41
CA GLY A 24 7.24 32.89 -6.35
C GLY A 24 6.87 32.20 -5.05
N ARG A 25 5.58 32.22 -4.78
CA ARG A 25 4.96 31.44 -3.71
C ARG A 25 3.82 30.63 -4.30
N GLY A 26 3.78 29.35 -3.94
CA GLY A 26 2.70 28.44 -4.33
C GLY A 26 2.06 27.79 -3.13
N ALA A 27 0.77 27.50 -3.22
CA ALA A 27 0.06 26.73 -2.20
C ALA A 27 -0.66 25.55 -2.86
N TRP A 28 -0.52 24.36 -2.30
CA TRP A 28 -1.33 23.23 -2.72
C TRP A 28 -2.67 23.24 -2.00
N VAL A 29 -3.72 22.93 -2.76
CA VAL A 29 -5.11 22.93 -2.27
C VAL A 29 -5.78 21.64 -2.70
N ALA A 30 -6.46 20.98 -1.77
CA ALA A 30 -7.33 19.84 -2.08
C ALA A 30 -8.58 20.33 -2.82
N LYS A 31 -8.97 19.65 -3.89
CA LYS A 31 -10.18 19.94 -4.69
C LYS A 31 -11.30 18.95 -4.37
N ALA A 32 -11.01 17.93 -3.59
CA ALA A 32 -11.95 16.91 -3.13
C ALA A 32 -11.62 16.49 -1.70
N GLU A 33 -12.53 15.77 -1.07
CA GLU A 33 -12.31 15.11 0.22
C GLU A 33 -11.50 13.83 0.04
N GLY A 34 -10.65 13.48 1.01
CA GLY A 34 -9.86 12.28 1.00
C GLY A 34 -8.81 12.25 2.08
N VAL A 35 -7.78 11.44 1.88
CA VAL A 35 -6.60 11.32 2.75
C VAL A 35 -5.38 11.81 1.96
N PHE A 36 -4.67 12.80 2.49
CA PHE A 36 -3.47 13.33 1.85
C PHE A 36 -2.30 12.36 1.98
N CYS A 37 -1.54 12.19 0.88
CA CYS A 37 -0.32 11.39 0.86
C CYS A 37 0.62 11.86 -0.25
N GLY A 38 1.90 11.91 0.04
CA GLY A 38 2.96 12.32 -0.88
C GLY A 38 3.62 13.65 -0.53
N GLY A 39 3.23 14.28 0.57
CA GLY A 39 3.86 15.49 1.09
C GLY A 39 5.36 15.31 1.33
N VAL A 40 5.78 14.14 1.80
CA VAL A 40 7.20 13.77 2.03
C VAL A 40 8.06 13.80 0.75
N LEU A 41 7.45 13.77 -0.43
CA LEU A 41 8.16 13.80 -1.71
C LEU A 41 8.37 15.21 -2.24
N VAL A 42 7.60 16.19 -1.75
CA VAL A 42 7.54 17.55 -2.33
C VAL A 42 8.87 18.27 -2.17
N GLU A 43 9.37 18.42 -0.95
CA GLU A 43 10.63 19.12 -0.68
C GLU A 43 11.82 18.48 -1.42
N PRO A 44 12.05 17.14 -1.33
CA PRO A 44 13.13 16.51 -2.08
C PRO A 44 13.03 16.65 -3.59
N LEU A 45 11.81 16.71 -4.15
CA LEU A 45 11.60 16.88 -5.58
C LEU A 45 11.98 18.31 -6.02
N PHE A 46 11.46 19.33 -5.33
CA PHE A 46 11.72 20.71 -5.70
C PHE A 46 13.18 21.10 -5.46
N ARG A 47 13.84 20.57 -4.44
CA ARG A 47 15.28 20.78 -4.20
C ARG A 47 16.20 20.18 -5.27
N LEU A 48 15.71 19.27 -6.08
CA LEU A 48 16.44 18.79 -7.28
C LEU A 48 16.48 19.86 -8.39
N LEU A 49 15.50 20.77 -8.41
CA LEU A 49 15.39 21.85 -9.38
C LEU A 49 16.10 23.12 -8.87
N ASP A 50 15.86 23.47 -7.60
CA ASP A 50 16.47 24.60 -6.91
C ASP A 50 16.63 24.26 -5.42
N PRO A 51 17.87 24.11 -4.92
CA PRO A 51 18.14 23.82 -3.50
C PRO A 51 17.61 24.86 -2.51
N ALA A 52 17.31 26.08 -2.97
CA ALA A 52 16.80 27.16 -2.14
C ALA A 52 15.28 27.11 -1.92
N VAL A 53 14.56 26.23 -2.63
CA VAL A 53 13.10 26.08 -2.44
C VAL A 53 12.81 25.64 -1.01
N MET A 54 11.90 26.37 -0.38
CA MET A 54 11.35 26.06 0.93
C MET A 54 9.97 25.45 0.80
N VAL A 55 9.72 24.38 1.54
CA VAL A 55 8.43 23.70 1.60
C VAL A 55 7.95 23.66 3.04
N ARG A 56 6.73 24.11 3.28
CA ARG A 56 6.08 24.04 4.59
C ARG A 56 4.81 23.19 4.47
N LEU A 57 4.83 21.99 5.02
CA LEU A 57 3.64 21.14 5.14
C LEU A 57 2.67 21.75 6.17
N LEU A 58 1.40 21.81 5.84
CA LEU A 58 0.30 22.21 6.71
C LEU A 58 -0.55 21.02 7.12
N VAL A 59 -0.46 19.92 6.36
CA VAL A 59 -1.16 18.65 6.57
C VAL A 59 -0.11 17.55 6.43
N ALA A 60 -0.13 16.59 7.34
CA ALA A 60 0.75 15.43 7.28
C ALA A 60 0.18 14.33 6.38
N ASP A 61 1.05 13.47 5.86
CA ASP A 61 0.62 12.28 5.13
C ASP A 61 -0.19 11.36 6.06
N GLY A 62 -1.34 10.90 5.59
CA GLY A 62 -2.30 10.10 6.36
C GLY A 62 -3.41 10.91 7.02
N GLU A 63 -3.35 12.23 7.01
CA GLU A 63 -4.43 13.06 7.56
C GLU A 63 -5.59 13.20 6.56
N PRO A 64 -6.85 13.21 7.06
CA PRO A 64 -8.02 13.51 6.24
C PRO A 64 -8.01 14.98 5.82
N VAL A 65 -8.46 15.23 4.59
CA VAL A 65 -8.54 16.57 4.01
C VAL A 65 -9.91 16.80 3.38
N HIS A 66 -10.30 18.07 3.32
CA HIS A 66 -11.56 18.50 2.69
C HIS A 66 -11.32 19.45 1.52
N CYS A 67 -12.31 19.60 0.66
CA CYS A 67 -12.26 20.52 -0.48
C CYS A 67 -11.95 21.95 -0.02
N GLY A 68 -11.00 22.61 -0.69
CA GLY A 68 -10.55 23.97 -0.38
C GLY A 68 -9.44 24.05 0.67
N GLN A 69 -9.08 22.97 1.35
CA GLN A 69 -8.05 22.97 2.37
C GLN A 69 -6.64 23.17 1.76
N ARG A 70 -5.87 24.06 2.35
CA ARG A 70 -4.44 24.22 2.02
C ARG A 70 -3.64 23.08 2.63
N LEU A 71 -2.80 22.42 1.82
CA LEU A 71 -2.03 21.25 2.21
C LEU A 71 -0.59 21.60 2.54
N LEU A 72 0.01 22.47 1.75
CA LEU A 72 1.38 22.93 1.91
C LEU A 72 1.60 24.26 1.19
N ILE A 73 2.72 24.91 1.52
CA ILE A 73 3.19 26.14 0.88
C ILE A 73 4.61 25.92 0.37
N LEU A 74 4.88 26.42 -0.82
CA LEU A 74 6.21 26.46 -1.46
C LEU A 74 6.64 27.89 -1.69
N GLU A 75 7.91 28.19 -1.46
CA GLU A 75 8.52 29.49 -1.73
C GLU A 75 9.89 29.26 -2.38
N GLY A 76 10.20 30.00 -3.47
CA GLY A 76 11.49 29.87 -4.17
C GLY A 76 11.45 30.40 -5.58
N SER A 77 12.39 30.00 -6.42
CA SER A 77 12.42 30.37 -7.84
C SER A 77 11.10 30.03 -8.52
N ALA A 78 10.45 31.02 -9.14
CA ALA A 78 9.20 30.81 -9.88
C ALA A 78 9.37 29.75 -10.98
N ALA A 79 10.52 29.72 -11.63
CA ALA A 79 10.86 28.73 -12.64
C ALA A 79 10.89 27.32 -12.06
N ALA A 80 11.53 27.11 -10.90
CA ALA A 80 11.57 25.81 -10.24
C ALA A 80 10.17 25.35 -9.77
N LEU A 81 9.36 26.30 -9.24
CA LEU A 81 8.00 25.98 -8.78
C LEU A 81 7.11 25.51 -9.95
N VAL A 82 7.17 26.19 -11.10
CA VAL A 82 6.40 25.81 -12.30
C VAL A 82 6.90 24.48 -12.87
N ALA A 83 8.21 24.33 -13.01
CA ALA A 83 8.82 23.14 -13.61
C ALA A 83 8.57 21.86 -12.81
N GLY A 84 8.49 21.93 -11.47
CA GLY A 84 8.25 20.77 -10.61
C GLY A 84 6.77 20.45 -10.36
N GLU A 85 5.86 21.39 -10.67
CA GLU A 85 4.44 21.30 -10.32
C GLU A 85 3.79 19.99 -10.76
N ARG A 86 3.88 19.69 -12.04
CA ARG A 86 3.13 18.57 -12.64
C ARG A 86 3.59 17.22 -12.09
N THR A 87 4.90 16.99 -12.07
CA THR A 87 5.47 15.77 -11.53
C THR A 87 5.11 15.58 -10.06
N ALA A 88 5.22 16.63 -9.24
CA ALA A 88 4.91 16.57 -7.82
C ALA A 88 3.42 16.32 -7.56
N LEU A 89 2.52 17.03 -8.25
CA LEU A 89 1.08 16.83 -8.15
C LEU A 89 0.65 15.45 -8.61
N ASN A 90 1.15 14.95 -9.72
CA ASN A 90 0.78 13.61 -10.22
C ASN A 90 1.12 12.53 -9.20
N LEU A 91 2.30 12.57 -8.57
CA LEU A 91 2.67 11.64 -7.51
C LEU A 91 1.73 11.75 -6.30
N ALA A 92 1.52 12.96 -5.80
CA ALA A 92 0.68 13.16 -4.61
C ALA A 92 -0.80 12.83 -4.88
N MET A 93 -1.35 13.20 -6.03
CA MET A 93 -2.73 12.86 -6.43
C MET A 93 -2.93 11.35 -6.49
N ARG A 94 -1.98 10.62 -7.09
CA ARG A 94 -1.98 9.15 -7.15
C ARG A 94 -1.93 8.53 -5.76
N LEU A 95 -0.97 8.94 -4.94
CA LEU A 95 -0.76 8.39 -3.60
C LEU A 95 -1.93 8.73 -2.66
N SER A 96 -2.44 9.95 -2.70
CA SER A 96 -3.62 10.35 -1.94
C SER A 96 -4.87 9.57 -2.35
N GLY A 97 -5.02 9.26 -3.64
CA GLY A 97 -6.10 8.40 -4.12
C GLY A 97 -6.04 6.99 -3.53
N ILE A 98 -4.84 6.40 -3.45
CA ILE A 98 -4.62 5.09 -2.82
C ILE A 98 -4.91 5.16 -1.32
N ALA A 99 -4.40 6.18 -0.62
CA ALA A 99 -4.61 6.36 0.80
C ALA A 99 -6.11 6.52 1.12
N THR A 100 -6.83 7.31 0.31
CA THR A 100 -8.28 7.52 0.44
C THR A 100 -9.06 6.22 0.25
N ALA A 101 -8.75 5.46 -0.81
CA ALA A 101 -9.40 4.17 -1.07
C ALA A 101 -9.11 3.16 0.04
N THR A 102 -7.89 3.15 0.56
CA THR A 102 -7.49 2.30 1.68
C THR A 102 -8.27 2.67 2.94
N ALA A 103 -8.34 3.96 3.28
CA ALA A 103 -9.05 4.43 4.47
C ALA A 103 -10.54 4.05 4.44
N ALA A 104 -11.18 4.16 3.28
CA ALA A 104 -12.57 3.72 3.11
C ALA A 104 -12.74 2.21 3.37
N MET A 105 -11.84 1.37 2.86
CA MET A 105 -11.90 -0.08 3.10
C MET A 105 -11.56 -0.46 4.55
N VAL A 106 -10.62 0.24 5.19
CA VAL A 106 -10.28 0.05 6.60
C VAL A 106 -11.46 0.40 7.51
N ALA A 107 -12.20 1.45 7.17
CA ALA A 107 -13.41 1.85 7.91
C ALA A 107 -14.50 0.75 7.90
N GLU A 108 -14.64 -0.01 6.79
CA GLU A 108 -15.57 -1.13 6.71
C GLU A 108 -15.19 -2.30 7.64
N LEU A 109 -13.91 -2.40 8.04
CA LEU A 109 -13.39 -3.41 8.96
C LEU A 109 -13.34 -2.95 10.42
N ALA A 110 -13.80 -1.72 10.72
CA ALA A 110 -13.77 -1.16 12.07
C ALA A 110 -14.48 -2.07 13.08
N GLY A 111 -13.81 -2.34 14.21
CA GLY A 111 -14.35 -3.19 15.29
C GLY A 111 -14.23 -4.70 15.07
N SER A 112 -13.84 -5.17 13.88
CA SER A 112 -13.69 -6.61 13.60
C SER A 112 -12.38 -7.21 14.11
N GLY A 113 -11.35 -6.39 14.32
CA GLY A 113 -9.99 -6.84 14.59
C GLY A 113 -9.21 -7.29 13.35
N VAL A 114 -9.87 -7.38 12.18
CA VAL A 114 -9.25 -7.76 10.90
C VAL A 114 -8.53 -6.56 10.30
N ARG A 115 -7.31 -6.77 9.79
CA ARG A 115 -6.53 -5.73 9.12
C ARG A 115 -6.62 -5.87 7.60
N LEU A 116 -6.56 -4.74 6.90
CA LEU A 116 -6.47 -4.69 5.44
C LEU A 116 -5.00 -4.63 5.03
N ALA A 117 -4.56 -5.56 4.19
CA ALA A 117 -3.23 -5.57 3.60
C ALA A 117 -3.26 -5.27 2.09
N ASP A 118 -2.18 -4.70 1.60
CA ASP A 118 -1.92 -4.59 0.17
C ASP A 118 -1.43 -5.91 -0.46
N THR A 119 -1.05 -5.86 -1.71
CA THR A 119 -0.48 -6.99 -2.46
C THR A 119 0.76 -6.54 -3.25
N ARG A 120 1.32 -7.42 -4.09
CA ARG A 120 2.34 -7.07 -5.08
C ARG A 120 1.78 -6.61 -6.43
N LYS A 121 0.46 -6.50 -6.57
CA LYS A 121 -0.21 -5.92 -7.75
C LYS A 121 -0.08 -4.40 -7.68
N THR A 122 1.09 -3.88 -8.06
CA THR A 122 1.49 -2.48 -7.98
C THR A 122 1.99 -1.98 -9.32
N THR A 123 1.97 -0.67 -9.54
CA THR A 123 2.58 -0.03 -10.71
C THR A 123 4.09 -0.29 -10.71
N PRO A 124 4.68 -0.80 -11.82
CA PRO A 124 6.12 -0.98 -11.92
C PRO A 124 6.87 0.32 -11.58
N GLY A 125 7.90 0.21 -10.73
CA GLY A 125 8.68 1.36 -10.26
C GLY A 125 8.06 2.18 -9.14
N LEU A 126 6.76 2.03 -8.83
CA LEU A 126 6.06 2.80 -7.79
C LEU A 126 5.74 1.99 -6.53
N ARG A 127 6.08 0.71 -6.46
CA ARG A 127 5.66 -0.19 -5.37
C ARG A 127 5.90 0.36 -3.97
N VAL A 128 7.07 0.91 -3.71
CA VAL A 128 7.42 1.44 -2.39
C VAL A 128 6.48 2.59 -2.00
N LEU A 129 6.20 3.49 -2.93
CA LEU A 129 5.33 4.64 -2.71
C LEU A 129 3.85 4.23 -2.60
N GLU A 130 3.38 3.33 -3.46
CA GLU A 130 2.00 2.85 -3.42
C GLU A 130 1.71 2.07 -2.11
N LYS A 131 2.67 1.27 -1.64
CA LYS A 131 2.57 0.60 -0.33
C LYS A 131 2.67 1.59 0.84
N TYR A 132 3.48 2.63 0.73
CA TYR A 132 3.48 3.73 1.69
C TYR A 132 2.10 4.40 1.77
N ALA A 133 1.47 4.66 0.63
CA ALA A 133 0.13 5.25 0.59
C ALA A 133 -0.94 4.36 1.23
N VAL A 134 -0.83 3.02 1.08
CA VAL A 134 -1.71 2.08 1.81
C VAL A 134 -1.54 2.24 3.32
N ARG A 135 -0.32 2.41 3.82
CA ARG A 135 -0.10 2.67 5.25
C ARG A 135 -0.69 4.00 5.71
N CYS A 136 -0.56 5.06 4.91
CA CYS A 136 -1.18 6.35 5.18
C CYS A 136 -2.71 6.26 5.26
N GLY A 137 -3.33 5.35 4.50
CA GLY A 137 -4.76 5.04 4.60
C GLY A 137 -5.15 4.11 5.75
N GLY A 138 -4.21 3.74 6.64
CA GLY A 138 -4.49 2.86 7.80
C GLY A 138 -4.40 1.36 7.50
N GLY A 139 -4.03 0.96 6.29
CA GLY A 139 -3.75 -0.42 5.94
C GLY A 139 -2.37 -0.90 6.43
N VAL A 140 -2.07 -2.18 6.20
CA VAL A 140 -0.76 -2.78 6.47
C VAL A 140 -0.14 -3.28 5.17
N ASN A 141 1.19 -3.38 5.15
CA ASN A 141 1.86 -3.92 3.98
C ASN A 141 1.99 -5.44 4.07
N HIS A 142 1.63 -6.12 3.00
CA HIS A 142 2.08 -7.47 2.70
C HIS A 142 3.53 -7.42 2.20
N ARG A 143 4.17 -8.58 1.99
CA ARG A 143 5.57 -8.66 1.52
C ARG A 143 5.87 -7.68 0.36
N LEU A 144 7.03 -7.04 0.43
CA LEU A 144 7.50 -6.09 -0.57
C LEU A 144 7.96 -6.78 -1.86
N GLY A 145 8.66 -7.91 -1.71
CA GLY A 145 9.26 -8.66 -2.80
C GLY A 145 9.19 -10.17 -2.57
N LEU A 146 9.91 -10.91 -3.40
CA LEU A 146 10.04 -12.36 -3.27
C LEU A 146 11.01 -12.76 -2.17
N ASP A 147 11.87 -11.84 -1.76
CA ASP A 147 12.92 -11.97 -0.76
C ASP A 147 12.45 -11.63 0.68
N ASP A 148 11.26 -11.05 0.82
CA ASP A 148 10.73 -10.60 2.12
C ASP A 148 9.98 -11.71 2.89
N ALA A 149 9.18 -12.51 2.20
CA ALA A 149 8.54 -13.71 2.74
C ALA A 149 8.28 -14.74 1.64
N ALA A 150 8.37 -16.02 1.99
CA ALA A 150 8.00 -17.10 1.08
C ALA A 150 6.47 -17.20 0.99
N MET A 151 5.92 -17.24 -0.22
CA MET A 151 4.52 -17.54 -0.46
C MET A 151 4.40 -18.67 -1.47
N LEU A 152 3.93 -19.81 -1.00
CA LEU A 152 3.70 -21.01 -1.80
C LEU A 152 2.29 -20.95 -2.38
N LYS A 153 2.19 -21.06 -3.68
CA LYS A 153 0.96 -21.03 -4.47
C LYS A 153 0.75 -22.35 -5.18
N GLU A 154 -0.42 -22.55 -5.76
CA GLU A 154 -0.79 -23.75 -6.51
C GLU A 154 0.37 -24.33 -7.33
N ASN A 155 1.00 -23.55 -8.21
CA ASN A 155 2.11 -24.00 -9.04
C ASN A 155 3.32 -24.52 -8.24
N HIS A 156 3.66 -23.83 -7.12
CA HIS A 156 4.76 -24.27 -6.26
C HIS A 156 4.41 -25.60 -5.59
N LEU A 157 3.15 -25.75 -5.13
CA LEU A 157 2.68 -26.96 -4.46
C LEU A 157 2.68 -28.16 -5.43
N ALA A 158 2.17 -27.94 -6.65
CA ALA A 158 2.13 -28.98 -7.68
C ALA A 158 3.55 -29.49 -8.03
N TRP A 159 4.49 -28.60 -8.27
CA TRP A 159 5.86 -28.98 -8.66
C TRP A 159 6.70 -29.50 -7.49
N ALA A 160 6.38 -29.12 -6.27
CA ALA A 160 7.08 -29.63 -5.08
C ALA A 160 6.59 -30.98 -4.59
N GLY A 161 5.47 -31.50 -5.14
CA GLY A 161 4.86 -32.75 -4.69
C GLY A 161 3.91 -32.60 -3.49
N GLY A 162 3.29 -31.41 -3.35
CA GLY A 162 2.29 -31.08 -2.35
C GLY A 162 2.75 -30.12 -1.28
N VAL A 163 1.85 -29.75 -0.37
CA VAL A 163 2.03 -28.72 0.65
C VAL A 163 3.18 -29.06 1.61
N GLY A 164 3.20 -30.28 2.16
CA GLY A 164 4.22 -30.70 3.14
C GLY A 164 5.64 -30.62 2.59
N PRO A 165 5.95 -31.26 1.43
CA PRO A 165 7.26 -31.17 0.80
C PRO A 165 7.66 -29.75 0.43
N ALA A 166 6.72 -28.92 -0.03
CA ALA A 166 6.98 -27.53 -0.38
C ALA A 166 7.42 -26.70 0.84
N VAL A 167 6.65 -26.76 1.92
CA VAL A 167 6.95 -26.08 3.18
C VAL A 167 8.30 -26.54 3.75
N ALA A 168 8.55 -27.84 3.78
CA ALA A 168 9.79 -28.40 4.30
C ALA A 168 11.02 -27.90 3.54
N ARG A 169 10.97 -27.89 2.19
CA ARG A 169 12.07 -27.38 1.34
C ARG A 169 12.34 -25.90 1.56
N VAL A 170 11.28 -25.07 1.66
CA VAL A 170 11.43 -23.64 1.93
C VAL A 170 12.02 -23.40 3.31
N ARG A 171 11.53 -24.08 4.34
CA ARG A 171 12.06 -23.97 5.71
C ARG A 171 13.55 -24.33 5.80
N ALA A 172 13.99 -25.33 5.06
CA ALA A 172 15.39 -25.75 5.04
C ALA A 172 16.34 -24.75 4.36
N ALA A 173 15.83 -23.92 3.45
CA ALA A 173 16.64 -23.03 2.63
C ALA A 173 16.46 -21.53 2.96
N ALA A 174 15.31 -21.14 3.48
CA ALA A 174 14.99 -19.73 3.78
C ALA A 174 15.77 -19.23 5.01
N PRO A 175 16.11 -17.94 5.08
CA PRO A 175 16.64 -17.33 6.30
C PRO A 175 15.71 -17.56 7.49
N TRP A 176 16.28 -17.76 8.68
CA TRP A 176 15.53 -18.07 9.90
C TRP A 176 14.32 -17.14 10.17
N PRO A 177 14.38 -15.82 9.98
CA PRO A 177 13.24 -14.92 10.23
C PRO A 177 12.18 -14.92 9.13
N ALA A 178 12.42 -15.60 8.00
CA ALA A 178 11.49 -15.60 6.88
C ALA A 178 10.21 -16.37 7.21
N ARG A 179 9.05 -15.72 6.99
CA ARG A 179 7.76 -16.38 7.12
C ARG A 179 7.44 -17.22 5.89
N VAL A 180 6.75 -18.34 6.12
CA VAL A 180 6.22 -19.22 5.08
C VAL A 180 4.70 -19.09 5.06
N ILE A 181 4.18 -18.55 3.98
CA ILE A 181 2.75 -18.38 3.70
C ILE A 181 2.35 -19.44 2.68
N VAL A 182 1.23 -20.11 2.89
CA VAL A 182 0.67 -21.04 1.92
C VAL A 182 -0.68 -20.52 1.44
N GLU A 183 -0.84 -20.35 0.15
CA GLU A 183 -2.13 -20.08 -0.50
C GLU A 183 -2.88 -21.40 -0.64
N ALA A 184 -4.11 -21.44 -0.20
CA ALA A 184 -4.97 -22.60 -0.20
C ALA A 184 -6.33 -22.24 -0.85
N GLU A 185 -6.73 -23.02 -1.85
CA GLU A 185 -8.01 -22.89 -2.54
C GLU A 185 -9.04 -23.91 -2.04
N THR A 186 -8.58 -24.88 -1.23
CA THR A 186 -9.43 -25.92 -0.64
C THR A 186 -9.19 -26.03 0.86
N GLU A 187 -10.22 -26.52 1.57
CA GLU A 187 -10.12 -26.85 3.00
C GLU A 187 -9.01 -27.86 3.29
N ALA A 188 -8.83 -28.85 2.43
CA ALA A 188 -7.79 -29.88 2.57
C ALA A 188 -6.39 -29.27 2.50
N GLU A 189 -6.15 -28.34 1.58
CA GLU A 189 -4.88 -27.61 1.48
C GLU A 189 -4.64 -26.71 2.69
N ALA A 190 -5.68 -26.00 3.15
CA ALA A 190 -5.58 -25.16 4.33
C ALA A 190 -5.19 -26.00 5.59
N VAL A 191 -5.82 -27.12 5.79
CA VAL A 191 -5.49 -28.08 6.86
C VAL A 191 -4.06 -28.60 6.71
N ALA A 192 -3.66 -29.00 5.48
CA ALA A 192 -2.31 -29.46 5.19
C ALA A 192 -1.25 -28.38 5.46
N ALA A 193 -1.54 -27.10 5.12
CA ALA A 193 -0.66 -25.96 5.37
C ALA A 193 -0.42 -25.74 6.87
N VAL A 194 -1.49 -25.79 7.68
CA VAL A 194 -1.34 -25.66 9.15
C VAL A 194 -0.52 -26.82 9.71
N ARG A 195 -0.80 -28.06 9.29
CA ARG A 195 -0.05 -29.24 9.75
C ARG A 195 1.41 -29.24 9.32
N ALA A 196 1.71 -28.72 8.13
CA ALA A 196 3.07 -28.57 7.62
C ALA A 196 3.86 -27.46 8.31
N GLY A 197 3.25 -26.68 9.19
CA GLY A 197 3.93 -25.62 9.94
C GLY A 197 3.99 -24.27 9.23
N ALA A 198 3.08 -23.96 8.31
CA ALA A 198 2.97 -22.61 7.72
C ALA A 198 2.77 -21.55 8.81
N ASP A 199 3.35 -20.37 8.66
CA ASP A 199 3.16 -19.22 9.56
C ASP A 199 1.87 -18.47 9.25
N ALA A 200 1.42 -18.54 8.00
CA ALA A 200 0.15 -18.01 7.55
C ALA A 200 -0.47 -18.90 6.48
N VAL A 201 -1.81 -18.92 6.44
CA VAL A 201 -2.58 -19.55 5.37
C VAL A 201 -3.43 -18.46 4.72
N LEU A 202 -3.20 -18.24 3.43
CA LEU A 202 -4.02 -17.37 2.60
C LEU A 202 -5.13 -18.22 2.00
N LEU A 203 -6.35 -17.93 2.41
CA LEU A 203 -7.59 -18.62 1.99
C LEU A 203 -8.16 -17.88 0.78
N ASP A 204 -7.93 -18.41 -0.41
CA ASP A 204 -8.32 -17.78 -1.66
C ASP A 204 -9.67 -18.27 -2.15
N GLU A 205 -10.54 -17.35 -2.61
CA GLU A 205 -11.86 -17.63 -3.16
C GLU A 205 -12.86 -18.31 -2.17
N PHE A 206 -12.60 -18.31 -0.86
CA PHE A 206 -13.57 -18.80 0.14
C PHE A 206 -14.67 -17.79 0.40
N SER A 207 -15.91 -18.26 0.52
CA SER A 207 -17.02 -17.42 0.99
C SER A 207 -16.97 -17.16 2.49
N PRO A 208 -17.61 -16.09 3.01
CA PRO A 208 -17.68 -15.83 4.45
C PRO A 208 -18.25 -16.99 5.25
N GLY A 209 -19.26 -17.69 4.73
CA GLY A 209 -19.86 -18.86 5.39
C GLY A 209 -18.89 -20.04 5.52
N GLN A 210 -18.10 -20.32 4.48
CA GLN A 210 -17.06 -21.35 4.53
C GLN A 210 -15.95 -20.95 5.54
N LEU A 211 -15.53 -19.69 5.56
CA LEU A 211 -14.53 -19.20 6.51
C LEU A 211 -15.02 -19.30 7.94
N ALA A 212 -16.25 -18.92 8.24
CA ALA A 212 -16.81 -19.01 9.58
C ALA A 212 -16.81 -20.45 10.14
N ALA A 213 -16.96 -21.45 9.29
CA ALA A 213 -16.86 -22.87 9.68
C ALA A 213 -15.41 -23.36 9.76
N LEU A 214 -14.53 -22.91 8.87
CA LEU A 214 -13.16 -23.42 8.72
C LEU A 214 -12.20 -22.78 9.73
N VAL A 215 -12.30 -21.47 9.99
CA VAL A 215 -11.39 -20.74 10.86
C VAL A 215 -11.23 -21.35 12.26
N PRO A 216 -12.31 -21.71 12.99
CA PRO A 216 -12.17 -22.36 14.31
C PRO A 216 -11.39 -23.67 14.24
N ARG A 217 -11.57 -24.46 13.20
CA ARG A 217 -10.87 -25.74 12.99
C ARG A 217 -9.39 -25.53 12.73
N LEU A 218 -9.02 -24.55 11.90
CA LEU A 218 -7.61 -24.22 11.65
C LEU A 218 -6.93 -23.68 12.92
N ARG A 219 -7.64 -22.90 13.72
CA ARG A 219 -7.14 -22.43 15.04
C ARG A 219 -6.89 -23.59 16.00
N ALA A 220 -7.81 -24.54 16.09
CA ALA A 220 -7.63 -25.75 16.92
C ALA A 220 -6.40 -26.56 16.49
N LEU A 221 -6.24 -26.80 15.18
CA LEU A 221 -5.06 -27.48 14.64
C LEU A 221 -3.74 -26.75 14.94
N ALA A 222 -3.76 -25.41 14.97
CA ALA A 222 -2.58 -24.62 15.35
C ALA A 222 -2.22 -24.80 16.83
N VAL A 223 -3.20 -24.94 17.72
CA VAL A 223 -2.99 -25.25 19.14
C VAL A 223 -2.39 -26.65 19.31
N ASP A 224 -2.93 -27.65 18.61
CA ASP A 224 -2.40 -29.04 18.66
C ASP A 224 -0.94 -29.08 18.18
N ARG A 225 -0.58 -28.25 17.19
CA ARG A 225 0.79 -28.12 16.69
C ARG A 225 1.77 -27.66 17.79
N VAL A 226 1.33 -26.80 18.72
CA VAL A 226 2.18 -26.36 19.86
C VAL A 226 2.51 -27.52 20.78
N ALA A 227 1.53 -28.39 21.08
CA ALA A 227 1.73 -29.56 21.88
C ALA A 227 2.78 -30.52 21.27
N ALA A 228 2.94 -30.48 19.95
CA ALA A 228 3.95 -31.21 19.19
C ALA A 228 5.30 -30.48 19.04
N GLY A 229 5.52 -29.34 19.74
CA GLY A 229 6.75 -28.57 19.70
C GLY A 229 6.83 -27.51 18.58
N GLY A 230 5.72 -27.25 17.88
CA GLY A 230 5.63 -26.22 16.87
C GLY A 230 5.22 -24.84 17.40
N SER A 231 5.15 -23.82 16.54
CA SER A 231 4.70 -22.47 16.89
C SER A 231 3.16 -22.35 16.88
N ALA A 232 2.60 -21.65 17.87
CA ALA A 232 1.16 -21.32 17.93
C ALA A 232 0.75 -20.20 16.96
N ALA A 233 1.70 -19.37 16.55
CA ALA A 233 1.39 -18.20 15.72
C ALA A 233 0.95 -18.65 14.31
N LEU A 234 -0.33 -18.50 14.04
CA LEU A 234 -0.92 -18.71 12.73
C LEU A 234 -1.72 -17.48 12.32
N VAL A 235 -1.39 -16.90 11.18
CA VAL A 235 -2.19 -15.85 10.55
C VAL A 235 -3.12 -16.49 9.52
N LEU A 236 -4.41 -16.19 9.61
CA LEU A 236 -5.41 -16.58 8.62
C LEU A 236 -5.77 -15.35 7.80
N GLU A 237 -5.47 -15.41 6.52
CA GLU A 237 -5.66 -14.34 5.57
C GLU A 237 -6.73 -14.74 4.55
N ALA A 238 -7.61 -13.83 4.15
CA ALA A 238 -8.50 -14.01 3.02
C ALA A 238 -8.09 -13.13 1.84
N SER A 239 -8.21 -13.64 0.62
CA SER A 239 -8.05 -12.88 -0.62
C SER A 239 -9.27 -13.07 -1.54
N GLY A 240 -9.28 -12.37 -2.69
CA GLY A 240 -10.46 -12.40 -3.58
C GLY A 240 -11.67 -11.59 -3.07
N VAL A 241 -11.51 -10.83 -1.99
CA VAL A 241 -12.60 -10.11 -1.31
C VAL A 241 -12.94 -8.81 -2.04
N SER A 242 -14.21 -8.66 -2.43
CA SER A 242 -14.70 -7.38 -2.97
C SER A 242 -14.98 -6.36 -1.85
N PRO A 243 -14.86 -5.04 -2.11
CA PRO A 243 -15.03 -4.01 -1.08
C PRO A 243 -16.40 -4.04 -0.36
N ASP A 244 -17.45 -4.43 -1.05
CA ASP A 244 -18.82 -4.56 -0.51
C ASP A 244 -19.00 -5.75 0.45
N GLN A 245 -18.07 -6.69 0.46
CA GLN A 245 -18.11 -7.89 1.30
C GLN A 245 -17.24 -7.79 2.56
N LEU A 246 -16.46 -6.73 2.72
CA LEU A 246 -15.48 -6.58 3.82
C LEU A 246 -16.07 -6.84 5.20
N ARG A 247 -17.26 -6.30 5.49
CA ARG A 247 -17.94 -6.52 6.79
C ARG A 247 -18.27 -7.99 7.03
N ALA A 248 -18.72 -8.70 6.00
CA ALA A 248 -19.04 -10.13 6.12
C ALA A 248 -17.79 -10.96 6.40
N PHE A 249 -16.68 -10.65 5.72
CA PHE A 249 -15.40 -11.30 5.98
C PHE A 249 -14.84 -10.90 7.34
N GLY A 250 -15.02 -9.66 7.79
CA GLY A 250 -14.63 -9.20 9.12
C GLY A 250 -15.23 -9.98 10.28
N ALA A 251 -16.40 -10.61 10.07
CA ALA A 251 -17.08 -11.40 11.09
C ALA A 251 -16.62 -12.88 11.15
N THR A 252 -15.71 -13.33 10.29
CA THR A 252 -15.34 -14.76 10.15
C THR A 252 -14.24 -15.23 11.11
N GLY A 253 -13.57 -14.32 11.83
CA GLY A 253 -12.48 -14.65 12.74
C GLY A 253 -11.10 -14.80 12.08
N ILE A 254 -10.95 -14.37 10.80
CA ILE A 254 -9.65 -14.23 10.15
C ILE A 254 -8.86 -13.03 10.73
N ASP A 255 -7.57 -12.94 10.44
CA ASP A 255 -6.70 -11.86 10.95
C ASP A 255 -6.46 -10.77 9.90
N LEU A 256 -6.51 -11.14 8.62
CA LEU A 256 -6.05 -10.28 7.52
C LEU A 256 -6.92 -10.47 6.29
N ILE A 257 -7.17 -9.39 5.59
CA ILE A 257 -7.70 -9.40 4.20
C ILE A 257 -6.66 -8.73 3.32
N SER A 258 -6.18 -9.43 2.29
CA SER A 258 -5.33 -8.80 1.28
C SER A 258 -6.15 -8.40 0.06
N SER A 259 -5.95 -7.16 -0.39
CA SER A 259 -6.63 -6.63 -1.56
C SER A 259 -5.72 -5.74 -2.39
N SER A 260 -5.80 -5.89 -3.70
CA SER A 260 -5.15 -4.96 -4.63
C SER A 260 -6.02 -3.74 -4.96
N ALA A 261 -7.29 -3.75 -4.60
CA ALA A 261 -8.27 -2.74 -5.00
C ALA A 261 -7.84 -1.30 -4.65
N PRO A 262 -7.26 -1.00 -3.45
CA PRO A 262 -6.79 0.35 -3.15
C PRO A 262 -5.77 0.87 -4.15
N ILE A 263 -4.92 -0.01 -4.69
CA ILE A 263 -3.89 0.37 -5.66
C ILE A 263 -4.43 0.31 -7.09
N THR A 264 -5.09 -0.78 -7.47
CA THR A 264 -5.44 -1.03 -8.88
C THR A 264 -6.73 -0.35 -9.34
N ARG A 265 -7.58 0.12 -8.42
CA ARG A 265 -8.90 0.67 -8.72
C ARG A 265 -9.16 2.04 -8.12
N SER A 266 -8.22 2.63 -7.35
CA SER A 266 -8.39 3.97 -6.78
C SER A 266 -8.38 5.05 -7.87
N ARG A 267 -9.24 6.04 -7.67
CA ARG A 267 -9.19 7.30 -8.43
C ARG A 267 -8.13 8.20 -7.80
N TRP A 268 -7.53 9.05 -8.60
CA TRP A 268 -6.63 10.08 -8.09
C TRP A 268 -7.42 11.09 -7.25
N LEU A 269 -6.84 11.55 -6.14
CA LEU A 269 -7.41 12.67 -5.39
C LEU A 269 -7.07 13.97 -6.13
N ASP A 270 -8.07 14.78 -6.43
CA ASP A 270 -7.83 16.04 -7.16
C ASP A 270 -7.16 17.07 -6.26
N LEU A 271 -5.94 17.46 -6.64
CA LEU A 271 -5.12 18.48 -6.00
C LEU A 271 -4.71 19.54 -7.01
N SER A 272 -4.57 20.78 -6.57
CA SER A 272 -4.07 21.87 -7.43
C SER A 272 -3.03 22.71 -6.70
N MET A 273 -2.11 23.28 -7.48
CA MET A 273 -1.21 24.31 -7.03
C MET A 273 -1.75 25.68 -7.47
N ARG A 274 -1.76 26.64 -6.55
CA ARG A 274 -2.13 28.02 -6.81
C ARG A 274 -0.94 28.90 -6.53
N PHE A 275 -0.57 29.71 -7.51
CA PHE A 275 0.51 30.67 -7.38
C PHE A 275 -0.02 31.98 -6.80
N GLU A 276 0.71 32.53 -5.84
CA GLU A 276 0.52 33.86 -5.30
C GLU A 276 1.69 34.71 -5.83
N PRO A 277 1.41 35.76 -6.64
CA PRO A 277 2.49 36.65 -7.06
C PRO A 277 3.12 37.28 -5.82
N VAL A 278 4.43 37.20 -5.70
CA VAL A 278 5.16 38.03 -4.72
C VAL A 278 5.17 39.41 -5.33
N LEU A 279 4.37 40.32 -4.74
CA LEU A 279 4.45 41.74 -5.08
C LEU A 279 5.86 42.21 -4.69
N ALA A 280 6.58 42.70 -5.70
CA ALA A 280 7.92 43.25 -5.55
C ALA A 280 7.92 44.49 -4.67
#